data_2ccb5596b7b46984cae849a1f0a662f6
#
_entry.id   2ccb5596b7b46984cae849a1f0a662f6
#
_cell.length_a   1.000
_cell.length_b   1.000
_cell.length_c   1.000
_cell.angle_alpha   90.00
_cell.angle_beta   90.00
_cell.angle_gamma   90.00
#
_symmetry.space_group_name_H-M   'P 1'
#
loop_
_entity.id
_entity.type
_entity.pdbx_description
1 polymer ?
#
loop_
_entity_poly.entity_id
_entity_poly.type
_entity_poly.pdbx_seq_one_letter_code
_entity_poly.pdbx_strand_id
1 'polypeptide(L)'
;MAEVRIDADGWLISIGQDGYDFFTTWIILELLSQKRVESFQLQREEELANFVKDIILCEGSSINLSEKLDSLAYGLTSREAFGAKVEDKEKFRKFMKDLSKIAAGFSLADLYPSIGTLPVLTGLRRKIEKIHRETDKILENIIRSHREKNLETKAEEETGEDLVDVLLKLQKDGDLEHPLSDNVVKATILDIFGAGSDTTFTILEWTMSELIKNQLVMKKAQAEVRSVYNEKGNVDEISLHKLKYLRSVIKETLRLHAPGPLLLPRICSEKCEINGYEIPAKSKVIVNAWSICRDSRYWINAEKFYPERFIDCSVDYKGADFQFIPFGAGRRTCPGISFGIANLEISLANLLFHFNWNMPNGYKANELDMTESFGLTVRRKHDLWLVPTTYQSS
;
A
#
# COMPACT_ATOMS: atom_id res chain seq x y z
N MET A 1 -0.53 17.91 12.71
CA MET A 1 0.66 17.61 11.92
C MET A 1 1.44 18.89 11.79
N ALA A 2 2.70 18.93 12.19
CA ALA A 2 3.57 19.90 11.59
C ALA A 2 3.39 19.70 10.08
N GLU A 3 2.95 20.75 9.35
CA GLU A 3 3.18 20.78 7.94
C GLU A 3 4.68 20.51 7.80
N VAL A 4 5.05 19.32 7.38
CA VAL A 4 6.35 19.11 6.82
C VAL A 4 6.28 19.81 5.47
N ARG A 5 6.24 21.15 5.51
CA ARG A 5 6.62 21.98 4.39
C ARG A 5 8.11 21.79 4.28
N ILE A 6 8.48 20.90 3.48
CA ILE A 6 9.78 20.93 2.86
C ILE A 6 9.59 21.95 1.75
N ASP A 7 10.22 23.12 1.89
CA ASP A 7 10.18 24.22 0.93
C ASP A 7 10.55 23.76 -0.48
N ALA A 8 10.45 24.66 -1.46
CA ALA A 8 10.63 24.43 -2.89
C ALA A 8 11.90 23.62 -3.29
N ASP A 9 12.85 23.45 -2.37
CA ASP A 9 14.04 22.61 -2.50
C ASP A 9 13.89 21.22 -1.85
N GLY A 10 12.74 20.87 -1.32
CA GLY A 10 12.47 19.63 -0.58
C GLY A 10 11.16 18.94 -0.98
N TRP A 11 11.08 17.71 -0.84
CA TRP A 11 10.27 16.63 -1.41
C TRP A 11 8.76 16.59 -1.09
N LEU A 12 8.19 17.47 -0.31
CA LEU A 12 6.75 17.62 -0.19
C LEU A 12 6.30 18.80 -1.04
N ILE A 13 5.90 18.49 -2.25
CA ILE A 13 5.35 19.49 -3.14
C ILE A 13 3.98 19.88 -2.59
N SER A 14 3.89 21.04 -1.97
CA SER A 14 2.66 21.78 -1.91
C SER A 14 2.37 22.34 -3.31
N ILE A 15 2.00 21.44 -4.25
CA ILE A 15 1.41 21.87 -5.51
C ILE A 15 0.12 22.58 -5.11
N GLY A 16 -0.09 23.81 -5.57
CA GLY A 16 -1.33 24.54 -5.36
C GLY A 16 -2.53 23.66 -5.76
N GLN A 17 -3.69 23.93 -5.19
CA GLN A 17 -4.86 23.03 -5.30
C GLN A 17 -5.14 22.62 -6.76
N ASP A 18 -5.00 23.52 -7.71
CA ASP A 18 -5.22 23.26 -9.15
C ASP A 18 -4.10 22.41 -9.76
N GLY A 19 -2.85 22.66 -9.39
CA GLY A 19 -1.70 21.86 -9.86
C GLY A 19 -1.69 20.45 -9.28
N TYR A 20 -2.16 20.26 -8.04
CA TYR A 20 -2.27 18.93 -7.44
C TYR A 20 -3.37 18.09 -8.10
N ASP A 21 -4.52 18.67 -8.40
CA ASP A 21 -5.63 17.92 -9.02
C ASP A 21 -5.23 17.50 -10.45
N PHE A 22 -4.54 18.33 -11.20
CA PHE A 22 -3.98 17.99 -12.51
C PHE A 22 -2.92 16.88 -12.41
N PHE A 23 -1.95 17.02 -11.54
CA PHE A 23 -0.86 16.07 -11.35
C PHE A 23 -1.36 14.71 -10.84
N THR A 24 -2.31 14.69 -9.89
CA THR A 24 -2.93 13.45 -9.41
C THR A 24 -3.72 12.75 -10.50
N THR A 25 -4.50 13.50 -11.29
CA THR A 25 -5.26 12.94 -12.43
C THR A 25 -4.31 12.32 -13.44
N TRP A 26 -3.23 13.00 -13.72
CA TRP A 26 -2.20 12.53 -14.65
C TRP A 26 -1.49 11.25 -14.13
N ILE A 27 -1.08 11.20 -12.84
CA ILE A 27 -0.54 10.00 -12.21
C ILE A 27 -1.49 8.81 -12.36
N ILE A 28 -2.79 9.02 -12.14
CA ILE A 28 -3.79 7.95 -12.29
C ILE A 28 -3.82 7.46 -13.74
N LEU A 29 -3.82 8.35 -14.71
CA LEU A 29 -3.97 7.98 -16.11
C LEU A 29 -2.72 7.28 -16.65
N GLU A 30 -1.54 7.80 -16.36
CA GLU A 30 -0.28 7.34 -16.98
C GLU A 30 0.39 6.21 -16.18
N LEU A 31 0.34 6.27 -14.85
CA LEU A 31 1.11 5.37 -14.00
C LEU A 31 0.28 4.31 -13.28
N LEU A 32 -0.96 4.61 -12.90
CA LEU A 32 -1.79 3.77 -12.04
C LEU A 32 -3.13 3.38 -12.71
N SER A 33 -3.27 3.61 -14.03
CA SER A 33 -4.43 3.12 -14.78
C SER A 33 -4.48 1.60 -14.81
N GLN A 34 -5.68 1.04 -14.96
CA GLN A 34 -5.89 -0.39 -15.08
C GLN A 34 -4.96 -1.04 -16.13
N LYS A 35 -4.86 -0.42 -17.32
CA LYS A 35 -3.99 -0.88 -18.40
C LYS A 35 -2.51 -0.91 -18.00
N ARG A 36 -2.04 0.11 -17.27
CA ARG A 36 -0.64 0.17 -16.80
C ARG A 36 -0.38 -0.89 -15.73
N VAL A 37 -1.30 -1.08 -14.80
CA VAL A 37 -1.21 -2.12 -13.77
C VAL A 37 -1.16 -3.52 -14.42
N GLU A 38 -1.98 -3.78 -15.45
CA GLU A 38 -1.94 -5.03 -16.20
C GLU A 38 -0.60 -5.25 -16.91
N SER A 39 0.06 -4.19 -17.41
CA SER A 39 1.38 -4.32 -18.07
C SER A 39 2.49 -4.81 -17.13
N PHE A 40 2.32 -4.70 -15.81
CA PHE A 40 3.28 -5.20 -14.82
C PHE A 40 3.04 -6.67 -14.40
N GLN A 41 2.15 -7.38 -15.07
CA GLN A 41 1.79 -8.77 -14.74
C GLN A 41 3.02 -9.68 -14.63
N LEU A 42 3.93 -9.66 -15.61
CA LEU A 42 5.12 -10.52 -15.61
C LEU A 42 6.02 -10.27 -14.41
N GLN A 43 6.24 -9.00 -14.05
CA GLN A 43 7.04 -8.63 -12.89
C GLN A 43 6.43 -9.15 -11.59
N ARG A 44 5.10 -9.09 -11.45
CA ARG A 44 4.39 -9.64 -10.30
C ARG A 44 4.50 -11.15 -10.21
N GLU A 45 4.27 -11.85 -11.32
CA GLU A 45 4.33 -13.31 -11.39
C GLU A 45 5.73 -13.84 -11.06
N GLU A 46 6.78 -13.19 -11.55
CA GLU A 46 8.17 -13.57 -11.24
C GLU A 46 8.52 -13.35 -9.77
N GLU A 47 8.14 -12.21 -9.18
CA GLU A 47 8.43 -11.91 -7.78
C GLU A 47 7.67 -12.88 -6.86
N LEU A 48 6.42 -13.20 -7.20
CA LEU A 48 5.61 -14.18 -6.47
C LEU A 48 6.16 -15.60 -6.60
N ALA A 49 6.62 -16.01 -7.77
CA ALA A 49 7.25 -17.32 -7.95
C ALA A 49 8.51 -17.47 -7.08
N ASN A 50 9.32 -16.41 -6.94
CA ASN A 50 10.47 -16.41 -6.05
C ASN A 50 10.03 -16.47 -4.59
N PHE A 51 9.02 -15.68 -4.20
CA PHE A 51 8.46 -15.68 -2.86
C PHE A 51 7.90 -17.05 -2.45
N VAL A 52 7.15 -17.73 -3.33
CA VAL A 52 6.63 -19.09 -3.09
C VAL A 52 7.77 -20.08 -2.90
N LYS A 53 8.82 -20.04 -3.75
CA LYS A 53 10.01 -20.89 -3.59
C LYS A 53 10.69 -20.68 -2.25
N ASP A 54 10.83 -19.42 -1.81
CA ASP A 54 11.47 -19.08 -0.53
C ASP A 54 10.66 -19.61 0.68
N ILE A 55 9.34 -19.70 0.58
CA ILE A 55 8.49 -20.27 1.63
C ILE A 55 8.57 -21.82 1.59
N ILE A 56 8.58 -22.44 0.42
CA ILE A 56 8.73 -23.90 0.26
C ILE A 56 10.00 -24.38 0.96
N LEU A 57 11.12 -23.65 0.85
CA LEU A 57 12.38 -23.99 1.51
C LEU A 57 12.28 -23.98 3.06
N CYS A 58 11.25 -23.35 3.59
CA CYS A 58 10.99 -23.29 5.03
C CYS A 58 9.86 -24.23 5.50
N GLU A 59 9.42 -25.19 4.65
CA GLU A 59 8.33 -26.09 4.97
C GLU A 59 8.49 -26.78 6.33
N GLY A 60 7.42 -26.82 7.11
CA GLY A 60 7.42 -27.42 8.44
C GLY A 60 8.14 -26.61 9.55
N SER A 61 8.84 -25.54 9.18
CA SER A 61 9.52 -24.66 10.12
C SER A 61 8.69 -23.41 10.42
N SER A 62 8.83 -22.84 11.64
CA SER A 62 8.21 -21.56 11.97
C SER A 62 8.91 -20.41 11.26
N ILE A 63 8.16 -19.63 10.49
CA ILE A 63 8.66 -18.45 9.76
C ILE A 63 8.01 -17.16 10.26
N ASN A 64 8.74 -16.06 10.20
CA ASN A 64 8.19 -14.71 10.35
C ASN A 64 7.50 -14.31 9.04
N LEU A 65 6.19 -14.57 8.95
CA LEU A 65 5.41 -14.24 7.76
C LEU A 65 5.30 -12.72 7.55
N SER A 66 5.25 -11.93 8.63
CA SER A 66 5.24 -10.46 8.52
C SER A 66 6.46 -9.95 7.78
N GLU A 67 7.66 -10.44 8.10
CA GLU A 67 8.90 -10.05 7.41
C GLU A 67 8.91 -10.48 5.94
N LYS A 68 8.42 -11.69 5.66
CA LYS A 68 8.30 -12.21 4.30
C LYS A 68 7.31 -11.38 3.47
N LEU A 69 6.13 -11.03 4.01
CA LEU A 69 5.13 -10.20 3.34
C LEU A 69 5.61 -8.75 3.12
N ASP A 70 6.30 -8.17 4.09
CA ASP A 70 6.91 -6.84 3.97
C ASP A 70 7.98 -6.84 2.85
N SER A 71 8.78 -7.91 2.75
CA SER A 71 9.75 -8.07 1.65
C SER A 71 9.07 -8.27 0.30
N LEU A 72 7.96 -9.01 0.25
CA LEU A 72 7.18 -9.21 -0.97
C LEU A 72 6.56 -7.91 -1.47
N ALA A 73 5.83 -7.19 -0.61
CA ALA A 73 5.18 -5.93 -0.99
C ALA A 73 6.20 -4.88 -1.46
N TYR A 74 7.36 -4.82 -0.80
CA TYR A 74 8.47 -4.01 -1.22
C TYR A 74 9.02 -4.46 -2.59
N GLY A 75 9.20 -5.77 -2.80
CA GLY A 75 9.72 -6.35 -4.06
C GLY A 75 8.80 -6.06 -5.24
N LEU A 76 7.50 -6.31 -5.08
CA LEU A 76 6.47 -6.02 -6.09
C LEU A 76 6.53 -4.54 -6.50
N THR A 77 6.40 -3.64 -5.52
CA THR A 77 6.41 -2.20 -5.79
C THR A 77 7.74 -1.72 -6.40
N SER A 78 8.88 -2.29 -5.96
CA SER A 78 10.19 -1.97 -6.55
C SER A 78 10.32 -2.34 -8.02
N ARG A 79 9.84 -3.55 -8.38
CA ARG A 79 9.93 -4.02 -9.76
C ARG A 79 9.01 -3.24 -10.71
N GLU A 80 7.83 -2.92 -10.22
CA GLU A 80 6.86 -2.13 -10.99
C GLU A 80 7.29 -0.66 -11.12
N ALA A 81 7.92 -0.11 -10.07
CA ALA A 81 8.35 1.28 -10.06
C ALA A 81 9.70 1.53 -10.75
N PHE A 82 10.65 0.59 -10.65
CA PHE A 82 12.05 0.80 -11.05
C PHE A 82 12.55 -0.25 -12.05
N GLY A 83 11.73 -1.20 -12.48
CA GLY A 83 12.10 -2.29 -13.39
C GLY A 83 13.16 -3.26 -12.83
N ALA A 84 13.92 -2.84 -11.84
CA ALA A 84 15.03 -3.59 -11.25
C ALA A 84 15.01 -3.55 -9.72
N LYS A 85 15.79 -4.44 -9.08
CA LYS A 85 16.01 -4.39 -7.63
C LYS A 85 16.90 -3.20 -7.30
N VAL A 86 16.47 -2.35 -6.37
CA VAL A 86 17.26 -1.24 -5.83
C VAL A 86 18.48 -1.80 -5.11
N GLU A 87 19.70 -1.36 -5.46
CA GLU A 87 20.95 -1.87 -4.89
C GLU A 87 20.99 -1.76 -3.36
N ASP A 88 20.52 -0.66 -2.79
CA ASP A 88 20.46 -0.40 -1.34
C ASP A 88 19.07 -0.77 -0.73
N LYS A 89 18.44 -1.87 -1.18
CA LYS A 89 17.07 -2.28 -0.81
C LYS A 89 16.79 -2.18 0.70
N GLU A 90 17.62 -2.77 1.54
CA GLU A 90 17.41 -2.80 2.98
C GLU A 90 17.54 -1.41 3.63
N LYS A 91 18.44 -0.59 3.12
CA LYS A 91 18.65 0.78 3.60
C LYS A 91 17.44 1.65 3.23
N PHE A 92 16.96 1.54 1.99
CA PHE A 92 15.80 2.29 1.52
C PHE A 92 14.54 1.87 2.27
N ARG A 93 14.29 0.56 2.45
CA ARG A 93 13.19 0.02 3.25
C ARG A 93 13.20 0.53 4.70
N LYS A 94 14.39 0.61 5.33
CA LYS A 94 14.53 1.18 6.67
C LYS A 94 14.14 2.66 6.71
N PHE A 95 14.58 3.45 5.71
CA PHE A 95 14.21 4.86 5.64
C PHE A 95 12.72 5.06 5.43
N MET A 96 12.07 4.25 4.59
CA MET A 96 10.63 4.28 4.40
C MET A 96 9.87 3.97 5.70
N LYS A 97 10.30 2.97 6.47
CA LYS A 97 9.73 2.68 7.79
C LYS A 97 9.90 3.84 8.78
N ASP A 98 11.06 4.47 8.79
CA ASP A 98 11.31 5.63 9.65
C ASP A 98 10.50 6.85 9.23
N LEU A 99 10.31 7.07 7.93
CA LEU A 99 9.48 8.13 7.37
C LEU A 99 8.00 7.92 7.73
N SER A 100 7.47 6.70 7.55
CA SER A 100 6.10 6.33 7.92
C SER A 100 5.81 6.59 9.41
N LYS A 101 6.75 6.28 10.30
CA LYS A 101 6.63 6.58 11.74
C LYS A 101 6.58 8.08 12.03
N ILE A 102 7.34 8.88 11.30
CA ILE A 102 7.34 10.36 11.47
C ILE A 102 6.06 10.94 10.89
N ALA A 103 5.64 10.46 9.72
CA ALA A 103 4.43 10.92 9.02
C ALA A 103 3.13 10.56 9.75
N ALA A 104 3.15 9.60 10.71
CA ALA A 104 2.01 9.28 11.54
C ALA A 104 1.42 10.51 12.28
N GLY A 105 2.21 11.57 12.44
CA GLY A 105 1.82 12.74 13.22
C GLY A 105 1.90 12.46 14.72
N PHE A 106 1.34 13.36 15.51
CA PHE A 106 1.32 13.27 16.98
C PHE A 106 2.70 13.41 17.65
N SER A 107 3.69 13.96 16.94
CA SER A 107 4.88 14.47 17.61
C SER A 107 4.51 15.69 18.52
N LEU A 108 5.35 16.02 19.47
CA LEU A 108 5.11 17.23 20.27
C LEU A 108 4.96 18.49 19.41
N ALA A 109 5.64 18.55 18.28
CA ALA A 109 5.52 19.64 17.32
C ALA A 109 4.16 19.66 16.61
N ASP A 110 3.56 18.49 16.36
CA ASP A 110 2.22 18.39 15.79
C ASP A 110 1.12 18.77 16.78
N LEU A 111 1.31 18.42 18.06
CA LEU A 111 0.37 18.73 19.13
C LEU A 111 0.41 20.19 19.55
N TYR A 112 1.58 20.82 19.47
CA TYR A 112 1.81 22.23 19.84
C TYR A 112 2.43 23.03 18.69
N PRO A 113 1.72 23.21 17.57
CA PRO A 113 2.28 23.83 16.36
C PRO A 113 2.65 25.30 16.53
N SER A 114 2.10 25.98 17.56
CA SER A 114 2.45 27.36 17.92
C SER A 114 3.88 27.51 18.48
N ILE A 115 4.50 26.40 18.92
CA ILE A 115 5.86 26.40 19.47
C ILE A 115 6.84 25.97 18.37
N GLY A 116 7.23 26.87 17.49
CA GLY A 116 8.07 26.58 16.31
C GLY A 116 9.46 26.00 16.61
N THR A 117 9.94 26.06 17.86
CA THR A 117 11.24 25.50 18.27
C THR A 117 11.19 24.02 18.62
N LEU A 118 10.01 23.43 18.82
CA LEU A 118 9.87 22.01 19.22
C LEU A 118 10.55 21.03 18.27
N PRO A 119 10.45 21.14 16.93
CA PRO A 119 11.14 20.22 16.03
C PRO A 119 12.66 20.20 16.21
N VAL A 120 13.25 21.33 16.58
CA VAL A 120 14.69 21.47 16.85
C VAL A 120 15.05 20.85 18.20
N LEU A 121 14.29 21.19 19.26
CA LEU A 121 14.53 20.73 20.63
C LEU A 121 14.35 19.20 20.76
N THR A 122 13.37 18.62 20.06
CA THR A 122 13.13 17.17 20.07
C THR A 122 14.05 16.38 19.13
N GLY A 123 14.90 17.07 18.37
CA GLY A 123 15.78 16.43 17.37
C GLY A 123 15.02 15.94 16.12
N LEU A 124 13.72 16.17 16.02
CA LEU A 124 12.89 15.74 14.90
C LEU A 124 13.40 16.31 13.57
N ARG A 125 13.75 17.59 13.54
CA ARG A 125 14.30 18.26 12.35
C ARG A 125 15.56 17.55 11.84
N ARG A 126 16.53 17.26 12.70
CA ARG A 126 17.76 16.56 12.32
C ARG A 126 17.48 15.15 11.78
N LYS A 127 16.50 14.46 12.38
CA LYS A 127 16.09 13.11 11.92
C LYS A 127 15.49 13.17 10.52
N ILE A 128 14.58 14.12 10.26
CA ILE A 128 13.96 14.33 8.95
C ILE A 128 15.03 14.70 7.91
N GLU A 129 15.90 15.67 8.19
CA GLU A 129 16.97 16.09 7.29
C GLU A 129 17.95 14.96 6.95
N LYS A 130 18.22 14.05 7.90
CA LYS A 130 19.03 12.87 7.64
C LYS A 130 18.33 11.89 6.70
N ILE A 131 17.08 11.54 6.98
CA ILE A 131 16.28 10.64 6.13
C ILE A 131 16.20 11.22 4.73
N HIS A 132 15.87 12.50 4.60
CA HIS A 132 15.79 13.20 3.32
C HIS A 132 17.08 13.04 2.51
N ARG A 133 18.23 13.41 3.07
CA ARG A 133 19.52 13.34 2.35
C ARG A 133 19.88 11.93 1.88
N GLU A 134 19.61 10.92 2.71
CA GLU A 134 19.93 9.54 2.36
C GLU A 134 18.96 8.99 1.30
N THR A 135 17.69 9.33 1.39
CA THR A 135 16.69 8.93 0.39
C THR A 135 16.94 9.65 -0.94
N ASP A 136 17.29 10.95 -0.90
CA ASP A 136 17.62 11.73 -2.09
C ASP A 136 18.77 11.11 -2.89
N LYS A 137 19.82 10.68 -2.22
CA LYS A 137 20.95 9.99 -2.87
C LYS A 137 20.51 8.70 -3.59
N ILE A 138 19.64 7.92 -2.97
CA ILE A 138 19.16 6.68 -3.56
C ILE A 138 18.34 6.97 -4.82
N LEU A 139 17.42 7.93 -4.74
CA LEU A 139 16.57 8.31 -5.88
C LEU A 139 17.38 8.97 -7.00
N GLU A 140 18.37 9.78 -6.67
CA GLU A 140 19.29 10.34 -7.67
C GLU A 140 20.03 9.23 -8.43
N ASN A 141 20.49 8.21 -7.72
CA ASN A 141 21.15 7.06 -8.36
C ASN A 141 20.18 6.29 -9.27
N ILE A 142 18.92 6.09 -8.84
CA ILE A 142 17.90 5.44 -9.66
C ILE A 142 17.65 6.23 -10.94
N ILE A 143 17.40 7.53 -10.84
CA ILE A 143 17.15 8.41 -12.00
C ILE A 143 18.36 8.41 -12.94
N ARG A 144 19.58 8.50 -12.40
CA ARG A 144 20.80 8.48 -13.20
C ARG A 144 20.95 7.17 -13.97
N SER A 145 20.76 6.03 -13.31
CA SER A 145 20.85 4.71 -13.95
C SER A 145 19.86 4.56 -15.10
N HIS A 146 18.62 5.06 -14.94
CA HIS A 146 17.61 5.02 -16.01
C HIS A 146 17.98 5.94 -17.17
N ARG A 147 18.54 7.13 -16.90
CA ARG A 147 19.01 8.04 -17.96
C ARG A 147 20.18 7.44 -18.75
N GLU A 148 21.12 6.79 -18.07
CA GLU A 148 22.25 6.10 -18.69
C GLU A 148 21.78 4.93 -19.56
N LYS A 149 20.90 4.07 -19.03
CA LYS A 149 20.28 2.96 -19.78
C LYS A 149 19.53 3.44 -21.01
N ASN A 150 18.74 4.50 -20.90
CA ASN A 150 17.98 5.08 -22.02
C ASN A 150 18.87 5.72 -23.10
N LEU A 151 20.12 6.07 -22.80
CA LEU A 151 21.12 6.52 -23.76
C LEU A 151 21.76 5.36 -24.54
N GLU A 152 21.94 4.21 -23.88
CA GLU A 152 22.57 3.02 -24.48
C GLU A 152 21.59 2.20 -25.34
N THR A 153 20.31 2.10 -24.92
CA THR A 153 19.25 1.32 -25.61
C THR A 153 18.57 2.11 -26.74
N LYS A 154 19.35 2.63 -27.69
CA LYS A 154 18.79 3.17 -28.97
C LYS A 154 18.37 2.07 -29.96
N ALA A 155 18.46 0.80 -29.63
CA ALA A 155 18.10 -0.32 -30.49
C ALA A 155 17.61 -1.50 -29.65
N GLU A 156 16.35 -1.88 -29.89
CA GLU A 156 15.84 -3.25 -29.77
C GLU A 156 15.90 -3.94 -28.42
N GLU A 157 15.00 -3.54 -27.48
CA GLU A 157 14.26 -4.52 -26.68
C GLU A 157 13.12 -3.79 -25.97
N GLU A 158 11.86 -4.13 -26.29
CA GLU A 158 10.65 -3.77 -25.54
C GLU A 158 10.64 -4.48 -24.17
N THR A 159 11.60 -4.20 -23.32
CA THR A 159 11.42 -4.41 -21.89
C THR A 159 10.43 -3.35 -21.44
N GLY A 160 9.26 -3.74 -20.96
CA GLY A 160 8.16 -2.82 -20.63
C GLY A 160 8.66 -1.64 -19.80
N GLU A 161 8.26 -0.43 -20.17
CA GLU A 161 8.58 0.82 -19.47
C GLU A 161 8.14 0.72 -18.00
N ASP A 162 9.04 0.99 -17.08
CA ASP A 162 8.71 1.13 -15.65
C ASP A 162 8.24 2.56 -15.33
N LEU A 163 7.86 2.79 -14.07
CA LEU A 163 7.36 4.08 -13.62
C LEU A 163 8.38 5.22 -13.85
N VAL A 164 9.66 4.97 -13.59
CA VAL A 164 10.71 5.98 -13.71
C VAL A 164 10.94 6.33 -15.19
N ASP A 165 10.92 5.33 -16.07
CA ASP A 165 11.04 5.55 -17.52
C ASP A 165 9.92 6.45 -18.04
N VAL A 166 8.67 6.20 -17.61
CA VAL A 166 7.51 7.03 -17.99
C VAL A 166 7.68 8.46 -17.49
N LEU A 167 8.09 8.65 -16.22
CA LEU A 167 8.30 9.99 -15.67
C LEU A 167 9.41 10.76 -16.40
N LEU A 168 10.52 10.10 -16.73
CA LEU A 168 11.64 10.71 -17.45
C LEU A 168 11.28 11.04 -18.90
N LYS A 169 10.47 10.21 -19.55
CA LYS A 169 9.95 10.48 -20.89
C LYS A 169 9.10 11.74 -20.91
N LEU A 170 8.16 11.85 -19.97
CA LEU A 170 7.30 13.02 -19.83
C LEU A 170 8.06 14.29 -19.45
N GLN A 171 9.10 14.17 -18.63
CA GLN A 171 10.01 15.27 -18.35
C GLN A 171 10.69 15.79 -19.64
N LYS A 172 11.04 14.87 -20.54
CA LYS A 172 11.73 15.19 -21.78
C LYS A 172 10.78 15.77 -22.85
N ASP A 173 9.56 15.22 -22.95
CA ASP A 173 8.59 15.62 -23.98
C ASP A 173 8.06 17.05 -23.76
N GLY A 174 8.07 17.54 -22.53
CA GLY A 174 7.83 18.95 -22.22
C GLY A 174 6.39 19.46 -22.44
N ASP A 175 5.44 18.56 -22.77
CA ASP A 175 4.05 18.90 -23.11
C ASP A 175 3.17 19.20 -21.88
N LEU A 176 3.76 19.20 -20.69
CA LEU A 176 3.02 19.49 -19.46
C LEU A 176 2.94 20.99 -19.20
N GLU A 177 1.78 21.48 -18.79
CA GLU A 177 1.55 22.86 -18.36
C GLU A 177 2.56 23.31 -17.29
N HIS A 178 3.04 22.35 -16.48
CA HIS A 178 4.09 22.56 -15.47
C HIS A 178 5.24 21.56 -15.71
N PRO A 179 6.47 22.05 -15.98
CA PRO A 179 7.61 21.19 -16.23
C PRO A 179 7.97 20.33 -15.01
N LEU A 180 8.22 19.04 -15.24
CA LEU A 180 8.65 18.11 -14.20
C LEU A 180 10.13 18.35 -13.88
N SER A 181 10.44 18.93 -12.73
CA SER A 181 11.81 18.98 -12.23
C SER A 181 12.23 17.61 -11.68
N ASP A 182 13.55 17.36 -11.52
CA ASP A 182 14.05 16.14 -10.89
C ASP A 182 13.49 15.94 -9.46
N ASN A 183 13.28 17.03 -8.75
CA ASN A 183 12.68 16.97 -7.41
C ASN A 183 11.22 16.48 -7.46
N VAL A 184 10.45 16.90 -8.45
CA VAL A 184 9.07 16.41 -8.66
C VAL A 184 9.08 14.92 -9.00
N VAL A 185 9.98 14.49 -9.90
CA VAL A 185 10.15 13.07 -10.24
C VAL A 185 10.49 12.25 -9.00
N LYS A 186 11.49 12.67 -8.22
CA LYS A 186 11.88 12.01 -6.96
C LYS A 186 10.73 11.92 -5.96
N ALA A 187 9.98 13.01 -5.76
CA ALA A 187 8.85 13.04 -4.85
C ALA A 187 7.75 12.07 -5.30
N THR A 188 7.42 12.05 -6.59
CA THR A 188 6.43 11.13 -7.15
C THR A 188 6.80 9.67 -6.95
N ILE A 189 8.06 9.33 -7.23
CA ILE A 189 8.60 8.00 -7.00
C ILE A 189 8.45 7.61 -5.53
N LEU A 190 8.84 8.51 -4.62
CA LEU A 190 8.78 8.26 -3.18
C LEU A 190 7.34 8.03 -2.70
N ASP A 191 6.41 8.86 -3.16
CA ASP A 191 5.00 8.79 -2.77
C ASP A 191 4.37 7.47 -3.24
N ILE A 192 4.54 7.11 -4.52
CA ILE A 192 3.97 5.87 -5.07
C ILE A 192 4.60 4.66 -4.39
N PHE A 193 5.92 4.66 -4.24
CA PHE A 193 6.64 3.55 -3.63
C PHE A 193 6.28 3.36 -2.15
N GLY A 194 6.28 4.44 -1.38
CA GLY A 194 5.95 4.40 0.05
C GLY A 194 4.50 4.00 0.30
N ALA A 195 3.57 4.59 -0.44
CA ALA A 195 2.16 4.27 -0.31
C ALA A 195 1.85 2.84 -0.77
N GLY A 196 2.41 2.41 -1.89
CA GLY A 196 2.13 1.09 -2.49
C GLY A 196 2.68 -0.07 -1.68
N SER A 197 3.89 0.04 -1.12
CA SER A 197 4.50 -1.06 -0.36
C SER A 197 3.91 -1.20 1.04
N ASP A 198 3.82 -0.12 1.81
CA ASP A 198 3.43 -0.14 3.23
C ASP A 198 1.97 -0.57 3.43
N THR A 199 1.06 -0.06 2.61
CA THR A 199 -0.37 -0.37 2.69
C THR A 199 -0.68 -1.79 2.22
N THR A 200 -0.05 -2.24 1.14
CA THR A 200 -0.20 -3.60 0.61
C THR A 200 0.27 -4.63 1.64
N PHE A 201 1.46 -4.44 2.21
CA PHE A 201 1.95 -5.28 3.31
C PHE A 201 0.95 -5.34 4.47
N THR A 202 0.46 -4.20 4.92
CA THR A 202 -0.46 -4.09 6.06
C THR A 202 -1.73 -4.92 5.83
N ILE A 203 -2.33 -4.85 4.64
CA ILE A 203 -3.54 -5.63 4.32
C ILE A 203 -3.23 -7.12 4.17
N LEU A 204 -2.12 -7.50 3.55
CA LEU A 204 -1.72 -8.91 3.46
C LEU A 204 -1.55 -9.53 4.85
N GLU A 205 -0.87 -8.83 5.76
CA GLU A 205 -0.64 -9.27 7.13
C GLU A 205 -1.96 -9.40 7.92
N TRP A 206 -2.86 -8.42 7.84
CA TRP A 206 -4.16 -8.47 8.48
C TRP A 206 -5.05 -9.56 7.88
N THR A 207 -5.06 -9.72 6.56
CA THR A 207 -5.85 -10.76 5.90
C THR A 207 -5.40 -12.15 6.36
N MET A 208 -4.09 -12.43 6.36
CA MET A 208 -3.58 -13.70 6.83
C MET A 208 -3.89 -13.92 8.31
N SER A 209 -3.82 -12.88 9.14
CA SER A 209 -4.16 -12.95 10.56
C SER A 209 -5.63 -13.28 10.80
N GLU A 210 -6.54 -12.62 10.07
CA GLU A 210 -7.97 -12.90 10.16
C GLU A 210 -8.30 -14.30 9.64
N LEU A 211 -7.66 -14.75 8.56
CA LEU A 211 -7.84 -16.10 8.04
C LEU A 211 -7.36 -17.17 9.03
N ILE A 212 -6.21 -16.95 9.69
CA ILE A 212 -5.73 -17.86 10.76
C ILE A 212 -6.72 -17.91 11.90
N LYS A 213 -7.23 -16.77 12.35
CA LYS A 213 -8.21 -16.70 13.45
C LYS A 213 -9.55 -17.31 13.09
N ASN A 214 -9.96 -17.22 11.82
CA ASN A 214 -11.23 -17.68 11.31
C ASN A 214 -11.05 -18.90 10.37
N GLN A 215 -10.73 -20.05 10.92
CA GLN A 215 -10.36 -21.27 10.18
C GLN A 215 -11.41 -21.74 9.14
N LEU A 216 -12.71 -21.49 9.39
CA LEU A 216 -13.76 -21.81 8.42
C LEU A 216 -13.70 -20.90 7.18
N VAL A 217 -13.38 -19.63 7.38
CA VAL A 217 -13.17 -18.67 6.29
C VAL A 217 -11.92 -19.04 5.50
N MET A 218 -10.82 -19.38 6.20
CA MET A 218 -9.59 -19.88 5.56
C MET A 218 -9.87 -21.06 4.63
N LYS A 219 -10.56 -22.10 5.14
CA LYS A 219 -10.88 -23.28 4.36
C LYS A 219 -11.72 -22.97 3.12
N LYS A 220 -12.71 -22.09 3.24
CA LYS A 220 -13.55 -21.68 2.09
C LYS A 220 -12.71 -20.93 1.05
N ALA A 221 -11.86 -19.99 1.47
CA ALA A 221 -10.98 -19.24 0.57
C ALA A 221 -9.98 -20.16 -0.13
N GLN A 222 -9.35 -21.10 0.60
CA GLN A 222 -8.47 -22.11 0.00
C GLN A 222 -9.21 -23.03 -0.98
N ALA A 223 -10.41 -23.48 -0.64
CA ALA A 223 -11.21 -24.34 -1.51
C ALA A 223 -11.56 -23.63 -2.84
N GLU A 224 -11.97 -22.34 -2.78
CA GLU A 224 -12.23 -21.57 -4.00
C GLU A 224 -10.96 -21.43 -4.86
N VAL A 225 -9.86 -20.94 -4.26
CA VAL A 225 -8.60 -20.72 -4.99
C VAL A 225 -8.09 -22.03 -5.62
N ARG A 226 -8.07 -23.12 -4.85
CA ARG A 226 -7.63 -24.43 -5.33
C ARG A 226 -8.54 -24.98 -6.42
N SER A 227 -9.86 -24.78 -6.33
CA SER A 227 -10.79 -25.23 -7.39
C SER A 227 -10.54 -24.53 -8.72
N VAL A 228 -10.05 -23.29 -8.71
CA VAL A 228 -9.74 -22.53 -9.93
C VAL A 228 -8.40 -22.92 -10.55
N TYR A 229 -7.40 -23.26 -9.71
CA TYR A 229 -6.02 -23.40 -10.16
C TYR A 229 -5.45 -24.83 -10.12
N ASN A 230 -6.15 -25.83 -9.56
CA ASN A 230 -5.63 -27.20 -9.44
C ASN A 230 -5.23 -27.81 -10.80
N GLU A 231 -6.04 -27.61 -11.83
CA GLU A 231 -5.72 -28.13 -13.16
C GLU A 231 -4.49 -27.46 -13.80
N LYS A 232 -4.25 -26.20 -13.46
CA LYS A 232 -3.11 -25.42 -13.98
C LYS A 232 -1.83 -25.64 -13.18
N GLY A 233 -1.94 -26.02 -11.90
CA GLY A 233 -0.83 -26.21 -10.98
C GLY A 233 -0.14 -24.92 -10.51
N ASN A 234 -0.55 -23.75 -11.00
CA ASN A 234 -0.02 -22.43 -10.61
C ASN A 234 -1.10 -21.35 -10.67
N VAL A 235 -0.89 -20.28 -9.94
CA VAL A 235 -1.76 -19.10 -9.92
C VAL A 235 -1.37 -18.15 -11.05
N ASP A 236 -2.36 -17.68 -11.81
CA ASP A 236 -2.23 -16.63 -12.84
C ASP A 236 -3.22 -15.48 -12.60
N GLU A 237 -2.91 -14.29 -13.13
CA GLU A 237 -3.78 -13.13 -13.00
C GLU A 237 -5.07 -13.23 -13.82
N ILE A 238 -5.05 -13.98 -14.94
CA ILE A 238 -6.18 -14.09 -15.87
C ILE A 238 -7.42 -14.67 -15.18
N SER A 239 -7.21 -15.61 -14.27
CA SER A 239 -8.29 -16.34 -13.59
C SER A 239 -8.72 -15.70 -12.25
N LEU A 240 -8.04 -14.63 -11.77
CA LEU A 240 -8.38 -13.98 -10.51
C LEU A 240 -9.83 -13.47 -10.44
N HIS A 241 -10.41 -13.08 -11.59
CA HIS A 241 -11.81 -12.64 -11.66
C HIS A 241 -12.82 -13.69 -11.19
N LYS A 242 -12.45 -14.98 -11.16
CA LYS A 242 -13.28 -16.10 -10.69
C LYS A 242 -13.32 -16.21 -9.17
N LEU A 243 -12.36 -15.60 -8.46
CA LEU A 243 -12.18 -15.69 -7.00
C LEU A 243 -13.09 -14.71 -6.25
N LYS A 244 -14.40 -14.97 -6.26
CA LYS A 244 -15.41 -14.07 -5.65
C LYS A 244 -15.30 -14.04 -4.12
N TYR A 245 -15.08 -15.22 -3.51
CA TYR A 245 -14.96 -15.31 -2.05
C TYR A 245 -13.67 -14.67 -1.55
N LEU A 246 -12.55 -14.86 -2.23
CA LEU A 246 -11.29 -14.18 -1.91
C LEU A 246 -11.45 -12.65 -1.96
N ARG A 247 -12.15 -12.12 -2.97
CA ARG A 247 -12.46 -10.68 -3.04
C ARG A 247 -13.31 -10.21 -1.87
N SER A 248 -14.26 -11.04 -1.43
CA SER A 248 -15.07 -10.74 -0.23
C SER A 248 -14.22 -10.74 1.04
N VAL A 249 -13.23 -11.64 1.14
CA VAL A 249 -12.23 -11.66 2.23
C VAL A 249 -11.40 -10.36 2.24
N ILE A 250 -10.91 -9.92 1.08
CA ILE A 250 -10.14 -8.67 0.96
C ILE A 250 -11.02 -7.46 1.36
N LYS A 251 -12.26 -7.39 0.86
CA LYS A 251 -13.18 -6.31 1.23
C LYS A 251 -13.45 -6.28 2.73
N GLU A 252 -13.66 -7.43 3.37
CA GLU A 252 -13.90 -7.50 4.80
C GLU A 252 -12.66 -7.12 5.62
N THR A 253 -11.48 -7.51 5.14
CA THR A 253 -10.22 -7.05 5.75
C THR A 253 -10.07 -5.54 5.64
N LEU A 254 -10.32 -4.96 4.48
CA LEU A 254 -10.28 -3.50 4.26
C LEU A 254 -11.32 -2.76 5.13
N ARG A 255 -12.47 -3.37 5.42
CA ARG A 255 -13.48 -2.81 6.30
C ARG A 255 -13.01 -2.76 7.76
N LEU A 256 -12.47 -3.86 8.27
CA LEU A 256 -12.02 -3.95 9.67
C LEU A 256 -10.63 -3.36 9.91
N HIS A 257 -9.74 -3.49 8.94
CA HIS A 257 -8.32 -3.14 9.07
C HIS A 257 -7.85 -2.20 7.97
N ALA A 258 -8.66 -1.16 7.64
CA ALA A 258 -8.19 -0.14 6.70
C ALA A 258 -6.82 0.39 7.11
N PRO A 259 -5.79 0.37 6.23
CA PRO A 259 -4.43 0.79 6.61
C PRO A 259 -4.37 2.20 7.16
N GLY A 260 -5.13 3.12 6.57
CA GLY A 260 -5.28 4.50 7.03
C GLY A 260 -6.64 4.74 7.70
N PRO A 261 -6.85 4.33 8.96
CA PRO A 261 -8.17 4.36 9.59
C PRO A 261 -8.75 5.76 9.80
N LEU A 262 -7.91 6.79 9.80
CA LEU A 262 -8.30 8.18 9.91
C LEU A 262 -8.20 8.93 8.57
N LEU A 263 -7.91 8.23 7.49
CA LEU A 263 -7.55 8.74 6.18
C LEU A 263 -6.41 9.79 6.28
N LEU A 264 -6.08 10.44 5.16
CA LEU A 264 -5.13 11.54 5.21
C LEU A 264 -5.82 12.81 5.71
N PRO A 265 -5.28 13.51 6.72
CA PRO A 265 -5.84 14.75 7.22
C PRO A 265 -6.00 15.80 6.11
N ARG A 266 -7.09 16.56 6.15
CA ARG A 266 -7.41 17.63 5.22
C ARG A 266 -7.25 18.99 5.92
N ILE A 267 -7.04 20.01 5.12
CA ILE A 267 -7.07 21.41 5.59
C ILE A 267 -8.21 22.10 4.84
N CYS A 268 -9.10 22.73 5.59
CA CYS A 268 -10.17 23.55 5.01
C CYS A 268 -9.55 24.79 4.35
N SER A 269 -9.69 24.93 3.02
CA SER A 269 -9.11 26.04 2.27
C SER A 269 -9.82 27.36 2.54
N GLU A 270 -11.12 27.31 2.68
CA GLU A 270 -12.00 28.46 2.94
C GLU A 270 -13.06 28.09 3.97
N LYS A 271 -13.67 29.11 4.60
CA LYS A 271 -14.76 28.91 5.55
C LYS A 271 -15.93 28.17 4.85
N CYS A 272 -16.42 27.11 5.46
CA CYS A 272 -17.59 26.39 4.98
C CYS A 272 -18.53 25.99 6.12
N GLU A 273 -19.72 25.55 5.79
CA GLU A 273 -20.71 25.05 6.75
C GLU A 273 -21.02 23.57 6.46
N ILE A 274 -21.02 22.74 7.50
CA ILE A 274 -21.38 21.32 7.42
C ILE A 274 -22.43 21.03 8.50
N ASN A 275 -23.63 20.67 8.10
CA ASN A 275 -24.75 20.34 9.00
C ASN A 275 -25.02 21.42 10.06
N GLY A 276 -24.95 22.71 9.70
CA GLY A 276 -25.17 23.83 10.62
C GLY A 276 -23.93 24.20 11.47
N TYR A 277 -22.82 23.49 11.30
CA TYR A 277 -21.56 23.83 11.98
C TYR A 277 -20.66 24.63 11.04
N GLU A 278 -20.22 25.77 11.52
CA GLU A 278 -19.22 26.60 10.83
C GLU A 278 -17.83 26.00 10.98
N ILE A 279 -17.17 25.70 9.86
CA ILE A 279 -15.79 25.21 9.80
C ILE A 279 -14.90 26.36 9.32
N PRO A 280 -14.04 26.93 10.18
CA PRO A 280 -13.14 28.01 9.79
C PRO A 280 -12.12 27.57 8.74
N ALA A 281 -11.66 28.52 7.92
CA ALA A 281 -10.50 28.29 7.05
C ALA A 281 -9.29 27.82 7.87
N LYS A 282 -8.44 26.98 7.28
CA LYS A 282 -7.26 26.35 7.90
C LYS A 282 -7.58 25.33 9.02
N SER A 283 -8.85 25.04 9.29
CA SER A 283 -9.21 23.92 10.18
C SER A 283 -8.68 22.62 9.63
N LYS A 284 -8.09 21.78 10.50
CA LYS A 284 -7.74 20.39 10.17
C LYS A 284 -8.98 19.53 10.29
N VAL A 285 -9.25 18.74 9.25
CA VAL A 285 -10.40 17.83 9.18
C VAL A 285 -9.87 16.40 9.07
N ILE A 286 -10.34 15.54 9.95
CA ILE A 286 -10.01 14.11 9.98
C ILE A 286 -11.29 13.33 9.75
N VAL A 287 -11.25 12.35 8.84
CA VAL A 287 -12.36 11.44 8.57
C VAL A 287 -12.09 10.12 9.28
N ASN A 288 -12.93 9.77 10.25
CA ASN A 288 -12.79 8.53 11.00
C ASN A 288 -13.40 7.35 10.23
N ALA A 289 -12.67 6.86 9.20
CA ALA A 289 -13.08 5.72 8.39
C ALA A 289 -13.20 4.43 9.23
N TRP A 290 -12.38 4.27 10.27
CA TRP A 290 -12.47 3.16 11.21
C TRP A 290 -13.85 3.05 11.87
N SER A 291 -14.37 4.17 12.37
CA SER A 291 -15.70 4.22 12.98
C SER A 291 -16.81 4.02 11.95
N ILE A 292 -16.68 4.64 10.77
CA ILE A 292 -17.66 4.51 9.68
C ILE A 292 -17.79 3.04 9.25
N CYS A 293 -16.68 2.36 9.05
CA CYS A 293 -16.64 0.96 8.64
C CYS A 293 -17.12 -0.02 9.73
N ARG A 294 -17.36 0.47 10.95
CA ARG A 294 -17.88 -0.31 12.08
C ARG A 294 -19.25 0.17 12.58
N ASP A 295 -19.86 1.11 11.91
CA ASP A 295 -21.13 1.66 12.34
C ASP A 295 -22.26 0.62 12.20
N SER A 296 -22.88 0.26 13.31
CA SER A 296 -23.96 -0.74 13.38
C SER A 296 -25.23 -0.36 12.60
N ARG A 297 -25.38 0.91 12.21
CA ARG A 297 -26.46 1.37 11.33
C ARG A 297 -26.33 0.81 9.90
N TYR A 298 -25.10 0.51 9.48
CA TYR A 298 -24.81 -0.01 8.14
C TYR A 298 -24.29 -1.46 8.17
N TRP A 299 -23.64 -1.87 9.26
CA TRP A 299 -22.94 -3.14 9.34
C TRP A 299 -23.48 -4.05 10.45
N ILE A 300 -24.25 -5.06 10.09
CA ILE A 300 -24.72 -6.08 11.05
C ILE A 300 -23.52 -6.86 11.59
N ASN A 301 -23.44 -7.03 12.92
CA ASN A 301 -22.27 -7.65 13.58
C ASN A 301 -20.97 -6.98 13.14
N ALA A 302 -20.90 -5.66 13.27
CA ALA A 302 -19.87 -4.80 12.72
C ALA A 302 -18.45 -5.21 13.10
N GLU A 303 -18.24 -5.74 14.32
CA GLU A 303 -16.92 -6.18 14.83
C GLU A 303 -16.52 -7.60 14.41
N LYS A 304 -17.43 -8.35 13.78
CA LYS A 304 -17.14 -9.72 13.35
C LYS A 304 -16.54 -9.72 11.95
N PHE A 305 -15.45 -10.46 11.76
CA PHE A 305 -14.91 -10.78 10.45
C PHE A 305 -15.84 -11.75 9.72
N TYR A 306 -16.59 -11.26 8.73
CA TYR A 306 -17.65 -12.00 8.05
C TYR A 306 -17.67 -11.65 6.54
N PRO A 307 -16.80 -12.27 5.72
CA PRO A 307 -16.68 -11.98 4.29
C PRO A 307 -17.99 -12.17 3.51
N GLU A 308 -18.85 -13.07 3.97
CA GLU A 308 -20.12 -13.37 3.33
C GLU A 308 -21.03 -12.14 3.19
N ARG A 309 -20.81 -11.07 3.98
CA ARG A 309 -21.54 -9.80 3.83
C ARG A 309 -21.30 -9.11 2.48
N PHE A 310 -20.21 -9.44 1.80
CA PHE A 310 -19.87 -8.88 0.50
C PHE A 310 -20.21 -9.82 -0.67
N ILE A 311 -20.77 -11.01 -0.40
CA ILE A 311 -21.31 -11.88 -1.45
C ILE A 311 -22.63 -11.29 -1.91
N ASP A 312 -22.79 -11.10 -3.23
CA ASP A 312 -23.98 -10.52 -3.87
C ASP A 312 -24.34 -9.12 -3.31
N CYS A 313 -23.37 -8.41 -2.74
CA CYS A 313 -23.52 -7.08 -2.20
C CYS A 313 -22.98 -6.03 -3.19
N SER A 314 -23.76 -4.97 -3.43
CA SER A 314 -23.37 -3.87 -4.33
C SER A 314 -22.37 -2.90 -3.70
N VAL A 315 -22.18 -2.94 -2.37
CA VAL A 315 -21.27 -2.04 -1.67
C VAL A 315 -19.81 -2.27 -2.09
N ASP A 316 -19.15 -1.20 -2.52
CA ASP A 316 -17.78 -1.25 -3.01
C ASP A 316 -16.91 -0.10 -2.44
N TYR A 317 -15.59 -0.31 -2.45
CA TYR A 317 -14.59 0.66 -1.96
C TYR A 317 -14.27 1.79 -2.94
N LYS A 318 -14.96 1.88 -4.07
CA LYS A 318 -14.67 2.86 -5.14
C LYS A 318 -15.07 4.31 -4.82
N GLY A 319 -15.51 4.58 -3.59
CA GLY A 319 -15.76 5.92 -3.08
C GLY A 319 -17.18 6.45 -3.33
N ALA A 320 -18.10 5.63 -3.86
CA ALA A 320 -19.53 5.95 -3.97
C ALA A 320 -20.32 5.52 -2.73
N ASP A 321 -19.86 4.50 -2.04
CA ASP A 321 -20.48 3.92 -0.85
C ASP A 321 -19.83 4.47 0.42
N PHE A 322 -20.35 5.58 0.96
CA PHE A 322 -19.73 6.30 2.08
C PHE A 322 -19.65 5.50 3.38
N GLN A 323 -20.40 4.40 3.52
CA GLN A 323 -20.25 3.46 4.63
C GLN A 323 -19.00 2.57 4.50
N PHE A 324 -18.34 2.56 3.31
CA PHE A 324 -17.16 1.73 3.04
C PHE A 324 -16.10 2.51 2.24
N ILE A 325 -15.28 3.27 2.95
CA ILE A 325 -14.29 4.19 2.35
C ILE A 325 -12.83 3.91 2.78
N PRO A 326 -12.34 2.65 2.70
CA PRO A 326 -10.96 2.34 3.09
C PRO A 326 -9.92 3.08 2.24
N PHE A 327 -10.27 3.48 1.02
CA PHE A 327 -9.45 4.25 0.09
C PHE A 327 -9.83 5.75 0.04
N GLY A 328 -10.67 6.20 0.97
CA GLY A 328 -11.25 7.53 0.90
C GLY A 328 -12.35 7.66 -0.16
N ALA A 329 -12.76 8.89 -0.44
CA ALA A 329 -13.78 9.22 -1.43
C ALA A 329 -13.57 10.62 -2.03
N GLY A 330 -14.27 10.90 -3.14
CA GLY A 330 -14.23 12.19 -3.82
C GLY A 330 -12.94 12.43 -4.61
N ARG A 331 -12.63 13.70 -4.90
CA ARG A 331 -11.48 14.10 -5.73
C ARG A 331 -10.11 13.65 -5.19
N ARG A 332 -10.02 13.32 -3.90
CA ARG A 332 -8.81 12.87 -3.20
C ARG A 332 -8.89 11.39 -2.79
N THR A 333 -9.68 10.58 -3.50
CA THR A 333 -9.66 9.12 -3.33
C THR A 333 -8.26 8.58 -3.67
N CYS A 334 -7.93 7.41 -3.14
CA CYS A 334 -6.61 6.80 -3.38
C CYS A 334 -6.38 6.57 -4.89
N PRO A 335 -5.30 7.07 -5.47
CA PRO A 335 -5.01 6.84 -6.89
C PRO A 335 -4.54 5.41 -7.17
N GLY A 336 -4.01 4.71 -6.16
CA GLY A 336 -3.43 3.37 -6.29
C GLY A 336 -4.39 2.21 -6.05
N ILE A 337 -5.71 2.40 -6.14
CA ILE A 337 -6.69 1.32 -5.87
C ILE A 337 -6.44 0.11 -6.77
N SER A 338 -6.35 0.30 -8.08
CA SER A 338 -6.14 -0.80 -9.04
C SER A 338 -4.82 -1.52 -8.78
N PHE A 339 -3.76 -0.76 -8.52
CA PHE A 339 -2.43 -1.27 -8.20
C PHE A 339 -2.43 -2.10 -6.89
N GLY A 340 -2.98 -1.55 -5.81
CA GLY A 340 -3.03 -2.23 -4.53
C GLY A 340 -3.89 -3.50 -4.56
N ILE A 341 -5.05 -3.45 -5.20
CA ILE A 341 -5.95 -4.62 -5.30
C ILE A 341 -5.34 -5.73 -6.14
N ALA A 342 -4.70 -5.42 -7.28
CA ALA A 342 -4.02 -6.42 -8.09
C ALA A 342 -2.94 -7.16 -7.28
N ASN A 343 -2.08 -6.42 -6.57
CA ASN A 343 -1.04 -6.99 -5.73
C ASN A 343 -1.60 -7.82 -4.57
N LEU A 344 -2.72 -7.41 -3.97
CA LEU A 344 -3.38 -8.16 -2.90
C LEU A 344 -4.00 -9.46 -3.41
N GLU A 345 -4.77 -9.40 -4.49
CA GLU A 345 -5.49 -10.57 -5.04
C GLU A 345 -4.50 -11.67 -5.43
N ILE A 346 -3.46 -11.35 -6.20
CA ILE A 346 -2.49 -12.34 -6.67
C ILE A 346 -1.62 -12.90 -5.53
N SER A 347 -1.20 -12.06 -4.58
CA SER A 347 -0.39 -12.48 -3.43
C SER A 347 -1.16 -13.43 -2.52
N LEU A 348 -2.40 -13.10 -2.17
CA LEU A 348 -3.25 -13.94 -1.34
C LEU A 348 -3.63 -15.24 -2.05
N ALA A 349 -3.91 -15.20 -3.36
CA ALA A 349 -4.19 -16.40 -4.14
C ALA A 349 -3.00 -17.37 -4.08
N ASN A 350 -1.76 -16.90 -4.24
CA ASN A 350 -0.55 -17.72 -4.12
C ASN A 350 -0.39 -18.33 -2.72
N LEU A 351 -0.56 -17.52 -1.67
CA LEU A 351 -0.45 -17.98 -0.27
C LEU A 351 -1.47 -19.06 0.08
N LEU A 352 -2.69 -18.94 -0.46
CA LEU A 352 -3.80 -19.88 -0.20
C LEU A 352 -3.75 -21.12 -1.09
N PHE A 353 -3.23 -20.99 -2.31
CA PHE A 353 -3.08 -22.10 -3.23
C PHE A 353 -1.96 -23.04 -2.79
N HIS A 354 -0.76 -22.51 -2.57
CA HIS A 354 0.44 -23.32 -2.37
C HIS A 354 0.57 -23.89 -0.97
N PHE A 355 -0.04 -23.25 0.07
CA PHE A 355 0.25 -23.59 1.45
C PHE A 355 -0.99 -23.84 2.29
N ASN A 356 -0.85 -24.79 3.25
CA ASN A 356 -1.64 -24.83 4.46
C ASN A 356 -0.84 -24.14 5.58
N TRP A 357 -1.54 -23.40 6.44
CA TRP A 357 -0.92 -22.55 7.44
C TRP A 357 -1.31 -22.99 8.84
N ASN A 358 -0.33 -23.21 9.72
CA ASN A 358 -0.52 -23.61 11.10
C ASN A 358 0.15 -22.61 12.05
N MET A 359 -0.38 -22.51 13.26
CA MET A 359 0.28 -21.78 14.34
C MET A 359 1.52 -22.56 14.81
N PRO A 360 2.63 -21.88 15.17
CA PRO A 360 3.82 -22.52 15.70
C PRO A 360 3.58 -23.08 17.11
N ASN A 361 4.39 -24.05 17.56
CA ASN A 361 4.47 -24.51 18.93
C ASN A 361 3.14 -24.95 19.58
N GLY A 362 2.16 -25.38 18.79
CA GLY A 362 0.85 -25.83 19.31
C GLY A 362 -0.05 -24.72 19.82
N TYR A 363 0.29 -23.45 19.59
CA TYR A 363 -0.61 -22.33 19.85
C TYR A 363 -1.91 -22.49 19.07
N LYS A 364 -3.04 -22.11 19.71
CA LYS A 364 -4.34 -22.15 19.04
C LYS A 364 -4.60 -20.87 18.28
N ALA A 365 -5.32 -20.99 17.17
CA ALA A 365 -5.66 -19.85 16.32
C ALA A 365 -6.42 -18.72 17.05
N ASN A 366 -7.24 -19.06 18.06
CA ASN A 366 -7.96 -18.08 18.88
C ASN A 366 -7.06 -17.32 19.88
N GLU A 367 -5.83 -17.76 20.10
CA GLU A 367 -4.83 -17.11 20.96
C GLU A 367 -4.00 -16.08 20.20
N LEU A 368 -4.22 -15.96 18.88
CA LEU A 368 -3.50 -14.98 18.06
C LEU A 368 -3.79 -13.57 18.55
N ASP A 369 -2.74 -12.86 18.95
CA ASP A 369 -2.81 -11.46 19.37
C ASP A 369 -3.12 -10.57 18.17
N MET A 370 -4.23 -9.84 18.22
CA MET A 370 -4.70 -8.92 17.18
C MET A 370 -4.48 -7.45 17.57
N THR A 371 -3.60 -7.18 18.54
CA THR A 371 -3.29 -5.81 18.97
C THR A 371 -2.68 -5.00 17.83
N GLU A 372 -3.22 -3.80 17.66
CA GLU A 372 -2.77 -2.83 16.66
C GLU A 372 -1.54 -2.06 17.13
N SER A 373 -0.69 -1.67 16.19
CA SER A 373 0.43 -0.74 16.39
C SER A 373 0.09 0.61 15.80
N PHE A 374 0.29 1.65 16.58
CA PHE A 374 0.09 3.02 16.13
C PHE A 374 1.07 3.40 15.01
N GLY A 375 0.56 4.05 13.95
CA GLY A 375 1.35 4.51 12.81
C GLY A 375 0.50 5.29 11.81
N LEU A 376 1.10 5.76 10.72
CA LEU A 376 0.36 6.28 9.56
C LEU A 376 -0.51 5.17 8.97
N THR A 377 0.07 3.97 8.87
CA THR A 377 -0.63 2.72 8.63
C THR A 377 -0.73 1.95 9.94
N VAL A 378 -1.92 1.44 10.24
CA VAL A 378 -2.17 0.67 11.46
C VAL A 378 -1.88 -0.80 11.19
N ARG A 379 -0.71 -1.24 11.61
CA ARG A 379 -0.21 -2.61 11.47
C ARG A 379 -0.48 -3.43 12.74
N ARG A 380 -0.21 -4.72 12.67
CA ARG A 380 -0.10 -5.54 13.87
C ARG A 380 1.05 -5.05 14.76
N LYS A 381 0.86 -5.17 16.07
CA LYS A 381 1.89 -4.85 17.06
C LYS A 381 2.99 -5.91 17.12
N HIS A 382 2.62 -7.17 16.94
CA HIS A 382 3.50 -8.33 16.98
C HIS A 382 3.50 -9.04 15.64
N ASP A 383 4.68 -9.44 15.18
CA ASP A 383 4.85 -10.16 13.91
C ASP A 383 4.04 -11.46 13.89
N LEU A 384 3.56 -11.82 12.71
CA LEU A 384 2.81 -13.05 12.46
C LEU A 384 3.78 -14.21 12.17
N TRP A 385 3.90 -15.12 13.11
CA TRP A 385 4.70 -16.33 12.98
C TRP A 385 3.81 -17.51 12.62
N LEU A 386 4.09 -18.19 11.51
CA LEU A 386 3.32 -19.34 11.03
C LEU A 386 4.24 -20.46 10.53
N VAL A 387 3.68 -21.67 10.47
CA VAL A 387 4.33 -22.86 9.89
C VAL A 387 3.64 -23.18 8.59
N PRO A 388 4.31 -23.01 7.42
CA PRO A 388 3.79 -23.43 6.12
C PRO A 388 3.93 -24.94 5.94
N THR A 389 2.94 -25.56 5.31
CA THR A 389 3.02 -26.91 4.74
C THR A 389 2.52 -26.86 3.30
N THR A 390 3.28 -27.41 2.39
CA THR A 390 2.95 -27.36 0.96
C THR A 390 1.65 -28.12 0.67
N TYR A 391 0.76 -27.49 -0.09
CA TYR A 391 -0.42 -28.17 -0.60
C TYR A 391 -0.05 -28.99 -1.84
N GLN A 392 -0.38 -30.27 -1.82
CA GLN A 392 -0.26 -31.16 -2.99
C GLN A 392 -1.65 -31.34 -3.60
N SER A 393 -1.80 -30.95 -4.85
CA SER A 393 -3.01 -31.27 -5.60
C SER A 393 -3.08 -32.78 -5.79
N SER A 394 -4.12 -33.42 -5.25
CA SER A 394 -4.41 -34.84 -5.43
C SER A 394 -4.88 -35.12 -6.85
#